data_75629813c030815d0cf314579f08f118
#
_entry.id   75629813c030815d0cf314579f08f118
#
_cell.length_a   1.000
_cell.length_b   1.000
_cell.length_c   1.000
_cell.angle_alpha   90.00
_cell.angle_beta   90.00
_cell.angle_gamma   90.00
#
_symmetry.space_group_name_H-M   'P 1'
#
loop_
_entity.id
_entity.type
_entity.pdbx_description
1 polymer ?
#
loop_
_entity_poly.entity_id
_entity_poly.type
_entity_poly.pdbx_seq_one_letter_code
_entity_poly.pdbx_strand_id
1 'polypeptide(L)'
;MDVTTLEYQDGTGEKFRATDMATALTFSRKIVSWFSFGSSLKYIRSNIWHSSASAFAVDLGVLVNTGFFSFSGKDGGGMNIGMSISNYGTRMKYDGIDSYQPIDISEFEEGNYGDVAGQFRTSEWELPLLFRVGVSLKPIVSNFMDLTLSADALHPNNNAESVNVGVALDNKIPGFGEISVRGGMKGGMNDMFIENTNYGFTAGVGVKFYYLGNRVITIDHAYKT
;
A
#
# COMPACT_ATOMS: atom_id res chain seq x y z
N MET A 1 24.07 7.98 -0.25
CA MET A 1 24.75 6.93 0.51
C MET A 1 26.19 6.86 0.02
N ASP A 2 27.14 6.58 0.87
CA ASP A 2 28.53 6.41 0.47
C ASP A 2 28.73 4.96 0.00
N VAL A 3 29.59 4.80 -1.04
CA VAL A 3 29.98 3.48 -1.53
C VAL A 3 31.01 2.91 -0.57
N THR A 4 30.77 1.72 -0.02
CA THR A 4 31.68 1.01 0.88
C THR A 4 32.26 -0.22 0.20
N THR A 5 33.52 -0.52 0.44
CA THR A 5 34.21 -1.74 0.00
C THR A 5 34.83 -2.47 1.18
N LEU A 6 35.35 -3.67 0.96
CA LEU A 6 36.05 -4.43 2.02
C LEU A 6 37.27 -3.68 2.58
N GLU A 7 37.95 -2.87 1.75
CA GLU A 7 39.10 -2.06 2.15
C GLU A 7 38.69 -0.73 2.78
N TYR A 8 37.59 -0.12 2.31
CA TYR A 8 37.08 1.18 2.74
C TYR A 8 35.71 1.04 3.37
N GLN A 9 35.65 0.51 4.60
CA GLN A 9 34.40 0.26 5.31
C GLN A 9 33.68 1.56 5.71
N ASP A 10 34.41 2.67 5.86
CA ASP A 10 33.88 4.00 6.19
C ASP A 10 33.44 4.80 4.95
N GLY A 11 33.63 4.24 3.76
CA GLY A 11 33.27 4.83 2.47
C GLY A 11 34.46 5.16 1.57
N THR A 12 34.29 5.01 0.27
CA THR A 12 35.30 5.33 -0.75
C THR A 12 35.35 6.83 -1.10
N GLY A 13 34.43 7.63 -0.56
CA GLY A 13 34.22 9.03 -0.93
C GLY A 13 33.28 9.20 -2.13
N GLU A 14 32.96 8.13 -2.85
CA GLU A 14 31.93 8.14 -3.88
C GLU A 14 30.53 8.02 -3.27
N LYS A 15 29.55 8.69 -3.88
CA LYS A 15 28.17 8.68 -3.41
C LYS A 15 27.25 8.12 -4.51
N PHE A 16 26.36 7.24 -4.12
CA PHE A 16 25.31 6.75 -5.02
C PHE A 16 23.93 7.22 -4.59
N ARG A 17 22.99 7.22 -5.52
CA ARG A 17 21.59 7.53 -5.29
C ARG A 17 20.73 6.31 -5.62
N ALA A 18 19.79 6.01 -4.74
CA ALA A 18 18.69 5.09 -5.02
C ALA A 18 17.41 5.92 -5.19
N THR A 19 16.64 5.64 -6.24
CA THR A 19 15.38 6.34 -6.55
C THR A 19 14.35 5.37 -7.10
N ASP A 20 13.14 5.45 -6.56
CA ASP A 20 11.99 4.72 -7.06
C ASP A 20 10.96 5.70 -7.64
N MET A 21 10.38 5.33 -8.76
CA MET A 21 9.33 6.08 -9.43
C MET A 21 8.18 5.14 -9.77
N ALA A 22 6.96 5.56 -9.46
CA ALA A 22 5.75 4.87 -9.89
C ALA A 22 4.81 5.90 -10.54
N THR A 23 4.36 5.60 -11.76
CA THR A 23 3.36 6.38 -12.48
C THR A 23 2.14 5.52 -12.69
N ALA A 24 0.94 6.05 -12.41
CA ALA A 24 -0.30 5.33 -12.56
C ALA A 24 -1.32 6.13 -13.37
N LEU A 25 -2.02 5.44 -14.27
CA LEU A 25 -3.22 5.93 -14.94
C LEU A 25 -4.41 5.14 -14.42
N THR A 26 -5.36 5.84 -13.81
CA THR A 26 -6.51 5.22 -13.15
C THR A 26 -7.82 5.60 -13.84
N PHE A 27 -8.66 4.60 -14.05
CA PHE A 27 -10.04 4.75 -14.49
C PHE A 27 -10.97 4.17 -13.44
N SER A 28 -12.04 4.90 -13.12
CA SER A 28 -13.09 4.39 -12.24
C SER A 28 -14.47 4.83 -12.72
N ARG A 29 -15.46 3.95 -12.55
CA ARG A 29 -16.82 4.22 -12.95
C ARG A 29 -17.83 3.54 -12.02
N LYS A 30 -18.85 4.29 -11.65
CA LYS A 30 -20.06 3.73 -11.05
C LYS A 30 -20.94 3.17 -12.17
N ILE A 31 -21.07 1.85 -12.25
CA ILE A 31 -21.80 1.15 -13.32
C ILE A 31 -23.30 1.23 -13.06
N VAL A 32 -23.71 0.92 -11.81
CA VAL A 32 -25.08 1.04 -11.33
C VAL A 32 -25.07 1.67 -9.94
N SER A 33 -26.22 1.99 -9.37
CA SER A 33 -26.33 2.67 -8.06
C SER A 33 -25.60 1.95 -6.94
N TRP A 34 -25.54 0.64 -6.99
CA TRP A 34 -24.95 -0.23 -5.97
C TRP A 34 -23.58 -0.81 -6.32
N PHE A 35 -23.08 -0.64 -7.57
CA PHE A 35 -21.83 -1.24 -8.02
C PHE A 35 -20.91 -0.24 -8.72
N SER A 36 -19.66 -0.20 -8.27
CA SER A 36 -18.59 0.59 -8.89
C SER A 36 -17.39 -0.30 -9.17
N PHE A 37 -16.70 0.01 -10.25
CA PHE A 37 -15.48 -0.67 -10.70
C PHE A 37 -14.37 0.36 -10.91
N GLY A 38 -13.13 -0.03 -10.63
CA GLY A 38 -11.95 0.76 -10.91
C GLY A 38 -10.79 -0.11 -11.38
N SER A 39 -9.95 0.45 -12.23
CA SER A 39 -8.69 -0.17 -12.64
C SER A 39 -7.59 0.88 -12.76
N SER A 40 -6.35 0.48 -12.52
CA SER A 40 -5.17 1.32 -12.71
C SER A 40 -4.13 0.56 -13.50
N LEU A 41 -3.47 1.24 -14.44
CA LEU A 41 -2.26 0.77 -15.11
C LEU A 41 -1.08 1.52 -14.50
N LYS A 42 -0.06 0.80 -14.07
CA LYS A 42 1.12 1.34 -13.41
C LYS A 42 2.38 1.03 -14.19
N TYR A 43 3.29 1.98 -14.24
CA TYR A 43 4.68 1.78 -14.61
C TYR A 43 5.56 2.09 -13.40
N ILE A 44 6.40 1.14 -13.02
CA ILE A 44 7.27 1.22 -11.85
C ILE A 44 8.70 1.12 -12.35
N ARG A 45 9.57 2.00 -11.87
CA ARG A 45 11.00 1.99 -12.15
C ARG A 45 11.79 2.25 -10.88
N SER A 46 12.76 1.38 -10.64
CA SER A 46 13.74 1.49 -9.56
C SER A 46 15.13 1.66 -10.16
N ASN A 47 15.90 2.62 -9.67
CA ASN A 47 17.27 2.84 -10.08
C ASN A 47 18.15 2.87 -8.82
N ILE A 48 19.22 2.10 -8.84
CA ILE A 48 20.24 2.09 -7.80
C ILE A 48 21.59 2.26 -8.51
N TRP A 49 22.19 3.41 -8.29
CA TRP A 49 23.46 3.78 -8.95
C TRP A 49 23.35 3.62 -10.48
N HIS A 50 24.08 2.67 -11.08
CA HIS A 50 24.10 2.40 -12.53
C HIS A 50 23.17 1.24 -12.93
N SER A 51 22.45 0.65 -11.96
CA SER A 51 21.54 -0.46 -12.20
C SER A 51 20.09 0.01 -12.16
N SER A 52 19.25 -0.51 -13.04
CA SER A 52 17.84 -0.18 -13.11
C SER A 52 16.97 -1.42 -13.26
N ALA A 53 15.76 -1.35 -12.69
CA ALA A 53 14.72 -2.34 -12.88
C ALA A 53 13.41 -1.64 -13.21
N SER A 54 12.57 -2.27 -14.02
CA SER A 54 11.25 -1.73 -14.35
C SER A 54 10.18 -2.81 -14.43
N ALA A 55 8.95 -2.44 -14.16
CA ALA A 55 7.79 -3.32 -14.26
C ALA A 55 6.54 -2.58 -14.65
N PHE A 56 5.60 -3.30 -15.28
CA PHE A 56 4.23 -2.88 -15.46
C PHE A 56 3.33 -3.65 -14.50
N ALA A 57 2.35 -2.96 -13.93
CA ALA A 57 1.38 -3.58 -13.05
C ALA A 57 -0.02 -3.05 -13.31
N VAL A 58 -1.01 -3.85 -12.94
CA VAL A 58 -2.44 -3.52 -13.02
C VAL A 58 -3.04 -3.65 -11.63
N ASP A 59 -3.87 -2.67 -11.25
CA ASP A 59 -4.75 -2.79 -10.11
C ASP A 59 -6.19 -2.92 -10.60
N LEU A 60 -6.97 -3.74 -9.92
CA LEU A 60 -8.40 -3.87 -10.12
C LEU A 60 -9.11 -3.72 -8.78
N GLY A 61 -10.24 -3.03 -8.79
CA GLY A 61 -11.05 -2.84 -7.59
C GLY A 61 -12.53 -2.79 -7.91
N VAL A 62 -13.32 -3.33 -6.98
CA VAL A 62 -14.78 -3.27 -7.02
C VAL A 62 -15.32 -2.79 -5.68
N LEU A 63 -16.42 -2.06 -5.73
CA LEU A 63 -17.15 -1.59 -4.56
C LEU A 63 -18.64 -1.86 -4.76
N VAL A 64 -19.21 -2.57 -3.80
CA VAL A 64 -20.65 -2.88 -3.73
C VAL A 64 -21.26 -2.13 -2.56
N ASN A 65 -22.27 -1.32 -2.81
CA ASN A 65 -23.01 -0.59 -1.78
C ASN A 65 -24.42 -1.18 -1.68
N THR A 66 -24.81 -1.59 -0.48
CA THR A 66 -26.15 -2.16 -0.24
C THR A 66 -26.83 -1.46 0.91
N GLY A 67 -28.16 -1.43 0.92
CA GLY A 67 -28.95 -0.95 2.04
C GLY A 67 -29.11 -1.96 3.18
N PHE A 68 -28.46 -3.14 3.10
CA PHE A 68 -28.56 -4.13 4.17
C PHE A 68 -27.96 -3.60 5.48
N PHE A 69 -28.60 -3.93 6.59
CA PHE A 69 -28.19 -3.52 7.95
C PHE A 69 -28.22 -1.99 8.20
N SER A 70 -28.99 -1.24 7.42
CA SER A 70 -29.29 0.15 7.74
C SER A 70 -30.49 0.20 8.69
N PHE A 71 -30.27 0.40 9.99
CA PHE A 71 -31.36 0.50 10.96
C PHE A 71 -32.02 1.87 10.94
N SER A 72 -31.36 2.89 10.41
CA SER A 72 -31.90 4.24 10.31
C SER A 72 -32.77 4.46 9.07
N GLY A 73 -32.69 3.58 8.07
CA GLY A 73 -33.41 3.72 6.78
C GLY A 73 -33.03 4.96 5.98
N LYS A 74 -31.98 5.70 6.39
CA LYS A 74 -31.53 6.91 5.70
C LYS A 74 -30.51 6.58 4.60
N ASP A 75 -30.46 7.45 3.59
CA ASP A 75 -29.44 7.40 2.55
C ASP A 75 -28.04 7.48 3.15
N GLY A 76 -27.16 6.60 2.69
CA GLY A 76 -25.77 6.48 3.18
C GLY A 76 -25.57 5.47 4.31
N GLY A 77 -26.65 4.90 4.90
CA GLY A 77 -26.59 3.74 5.78
C GLY A 77 -26.49 2.43 5.00
N GLY A 78 -26.10 1.34 5.68
CA GLY A 78 -26.05 0.01 5.12
C GLY A 78 -24.65 -0.58 5.07
N MET A 79 -24.48 -1.58 4.20
CA MET A 79 -23.23 -2.34 4.07
C MET A 79 -22.52 -2.01 2.75
N ASN A 80 -21.22 -1.74 2.84
CA ASN A 80 -20.34 -1.61 1.70
C ASN A 80 -19.34 -2.77 1.71
N ILE A 81 -19.15 -3.41 0.57
CA ILE A 81 -18.16 -4.46 0.37
C ILE A 81 -17.17 -3.99 -0.69
N GLY A 82 -15.89 -3.98 -0.35
CA GLY A 82 -14.80 -3.62 -1.25
C GLY A 82 -13.87 -4.80 -1.48
N MET A 83 -13.45 -5.01 -2.71
CA MET A 83 -12.40 -5.97 -3.06
C MET A 83 -11.41 -5.31 -3.99
N SER A 84 -10.12 -5.60 -3.80
CA SER A 84 -9.08 -5.12 -4.72
C SER A 84 -7.93 -6.10 -4.83
N ILE A 85 -7.34 -6.13 -6.01
CA ILE A 85 -6.04 -6.74 -6.30
C ILE A 85 -5.15 -5.60 -6.75
N SER A 86 -3.99 -5.45 -6.11
CA SER A 86 -3.03 -4.39 -6.42
C SER A 86 -1.67 -4.98 -6.77
N ASN A 87 -0.98 -4.31 -7.71
CA ASN A 87 0.36 -4.66 -8.18
C ASN A 87 0.45 -6.05 -8.87
N TYR A 88 -0.62 -6.47 -9.56
CA TYR A 88 -0.55 -7.64 -10.43
C TYR A 88 0.22 -7.27 -11.70
N GLY A 89 1.44 -7.78 -11.87
CA GLY A 89 2.28 -7.30 -12.96
C GLY A 89 3.49 -8.18 -13.28
N THR A 90 4.40 -7.61 -14.06
CA THR A 90 5.65 -8.26 -14.46
C THR A 90 6.63 -8.31 -13.30
N ARG A 91 7.56 -9.26 -13.36
CA ARG A 91 8.69 -9.32 -12.43
C ARG A 91 9.66 -8.18 -12.70
N MET A 92 10.32 -7.75 -11.65
CA MET A 92 11.43 -6.82 -11.73
C MET A 92 12.77 -7.58 -11.72
N LYS A 93 13.74 -7.02 -12.42
CA LYS A 93 15.12 -7.51 -12.45
C LYS A 93 16.04 -6.32 -12.60
N TYR A 94 17.05 -6.20 -11.73
CA TYR A 94 18.09 -5.19 -11.94
C TYR A 94 19.03 -5.62 -13.06
N ASP A 95 19.33 -4.68 -13.93
CA ASP A 95 20.36 -4.76 -14.95
C ASP A 95 21.17 -3.46 -14.98
N GLY A 96 22.49 -3.57 -15.18
CA GLY A 96 23.37 -2.43 -15.18
C GLY A 96 24.84 -2.81 -15.26
N ILE A 97 25.69 -1.81 -15.52
CA ILE A 97 27.13 -2.00 -15.74
C ILE A 97 27.86 -2.55 -14.51
N ASP A 98 27.32 -2.31 -13.30
CA ASP A 98 27.95 -2.77 -12.05
C ASP A 98 27.91 -4.30 -11.90
N SER A 99 27.10 -4.99 -12.71
CA SER A 99 27.02 -6.45 -12.73
C SER A 99 28.09 -7.13 -13.58
N TYR A 100 28.85 -6.35 -14.38
CA TYR A 100 29.92 -6.87 -15.21
C TYR A 100 31.23 -6.93 -14.42
N GLN A 101 31.93 -8.08 -14.54
CA GLN A 101 33.24 -8.30 -13.95
C GLN A 101 34.15 -8.96 -14.98
N PRO A 102 35.44 -8.66 -15.00
CA PRO A 102 36.40 -9.42 -15.79
C PRO A 102 36.48 -10.86 -15.25
N ILE A 103 36.30 -11.84 -16.12
CA ILE A 103 36.40 -13.26 -15.78
C ILE A 103 37.47 -13.88 -16.65
N ASP A 104 38.46 -14.50 -16.00
CA ASP A 104 39.41 -15.38 -16.66
C ASP A 104 38.72 -16.74 -16.94
N ILE A 105 38.58 -17.05 -18.24
CA ILE A 105 37.97 -18.32 -18.68
C ILE A 105 38.97 -19.46 -18.83
N SER A 106 40.24 -19.20 -18.69
CA SER A 106 41.30 -20.20 -18.89
C SER A 106 42.28 -20.17 -17.70
N GLU A 107 41.88 -20.74 -16.58
CA GLU A 107 42.65 -20.79 -15.34
C GLU A 107 44.00 -21.55 -15.46
N PHE A 108 44.18 -22.36 -16.50
CA PHE A 108 45.34 -23.24 -16.68
C PHE A 108 46.23 -22.90 -17.92
N GLU A 109 45.83 -21.96 -18.76
CA GLU A 109 46.59 -21.59 -19.94
C GLU A 109 47.11 -20.15 -19.84
N GLU A 110 48.41 -19.99 -19.66
CA GLU A 110 49.09 -18.73 -19.84
C GLU A 110 49.14 -18.42 -21.36
N GLY A 111 48.03 -17.91 -21.88
CA GLY A 111 47.88 -17.54 -23.30
C GLY A 111 47.40 -16.10 -23.43
N ASN A 112 47.30 -15.64 -24.67
CA ASN A 112 46.81 -14.31 -25.06
C ASN A 112 45.26 -14.24 -24.97
N TYR A 113 44.66 -15.03 -24.09
CA TYR A 113 43.22 -15.00 -23.77
C TYR A 113 43.05 -14.01 -22.59
N GLY A 114 42.78 -12.76 -22.93
CA GLY A 114 42.49 -11.75 -21.92
C GLY A 114 41.19 -12.06 -21.23
N ASP A 115 40.99 -11.41 -20.07
CA ASP A 115 39.74 -11.43 -19.34
C ASP A 115 38.54 -11.13 -20.25
N VAL A 116 37.49 -11.91 -20.16
CA VAL A 116 36.21 -11.64 -20.81
C VAL A 116 35.25 -10.98 -19.82
N ALA A 117 34.44 -10.07 -20.34
CA ALA A 117 33.39 -9.45 -19.51
C ALA A 117 32.31 -10.49 -19.19
N GLY A 118 32.31 -10.99 -17.97
CA GLY A 118 31.25 -11.81 -17.43
C GLY A 118 30.22 -10.97 -16.68
N GLN A 119 28.97 -11.38 -16.64
CA GLN A 119 27.90 -10.68 -15.95
C GLN A 119 27.34 -11.52 -14.83
N PHE A 120 27.29 -10.97 -13.60
CA PHE A 120 26.52 -11.57 -12.52
C PHE A 120 25.03 -11.53 -12.84
N ARG A 121 24.41 -12.69 -12.87
CA ARG A 121 22.98 -12.82 -13.10
C ARG A 121 22.21 -12.43 -11.83
N THR A 122 21.51 -11.32 -11.87
CA THR A 122 20.59 -10.89 -10.81
C THR A 122 19.33 -11.76 -10.82
N SER A 123 18.79 -12.03 -9.65
CA SER A 123 17.51 -12.73 -9.52
C SER A 123 16.35 -11.80 -9.85
N GLU A 124 15.30 -12.37 -10.42
CA GLU A 124 14.03 -11.68 -10.62
C GLU A 124 13.19 -11.77 -9.35
N TRP A 125 12.42 -10.71 -9.05
CA TRP A 125 11.45 -10.70 -7.95
C TRP A 125 10.09 -10.20 -8.41
N GLU A 126 9.06 -10.66 -7.75
CA GLU A 126 7.69 -10.24 -8.02
C GLU A 126 7.39 -8.91 -7.31
N LEU A 127 6.49 -8.14 -7.90
CA LEU A 127 5.94 -6.97 -7.23
C LEU A 127 5.17 -7.41 -5.97
N PRO A 128 5.07 -6.56 -4.94
CA PRO A 128 4.28 -6.85 -3.74
C PRO A 128 2.78 -6.89 -4.08
N LEU A 129 2.34 -8.05 -4.60
CA LEU A 129 0.94 -8.31 -4.91
C LEU A 129 0.12 -8.29 -3.61
N LEU A 130 -0.95 -7.53 -3.60
CA LEU A 130 -1.84 -7.43 -2.46
C LEU A 130 -3.28 -7.69 -2.88
N PHE A 131 -3.88 -8.72 -2.30
CA PHE A 131 -5.31 -8.94 -2.34
C PHE A 131 -5.94 -8.40 -1.05
N ARG A 132 -7.00 -7.61 -1.18
CA ARG A 132 -7.74 -7.04 -0.06
C ARG A 132 -9.23 -7.25 -0.25
N VAL A 133 -9.89 -7.67 0.83
CA VAL A 133 -11.35 -7.72 0.94
C VAL A 133 -11.75 -6.97 2.20
N GLY A 134 -12.69 -6.04 2.08
CA GLY A 134 -13.16 -5.26 3.20
C GLY A 134 -14.69 -5.14 3.22
N VAL A 135 -15.22 -5.06 4.42
CA VAL A 135 -16.64 -4.82 4.69
C VAL A 135 -16.74 -3.63 5.63
N SER A 136 -17.63 -2.71 5.31
CA SER A 136 -17.97 -1.58 6.18
C SER A 136 -19.48 -1.52 6.37
N LEU A 137 -19.92 -1.47 7.62
CA LEU A 137 -21.31 -1.34 8.01
C LEU A 137 -21.55 0.04 8.58
N LYS A 138 -22.59 0.72 8.12
CA LYS A 138 -23.11 1.95 8.71
C LYS A 138 -24.52 1.71 9.25
N PRO A 139 -24.63 1.09 10.44
CA PRO A 139 -25.93 0.73 11.00
C PRO A 139 -26.76 1.94 11.40
N ILE A 140 -26.10 2.99 11.84
CA ILE A 140 -26.75 4.21 12.30
C ILE A 140 -26.22 5.38 11.48
N VAL A 141 -27.10 6.03 10.74
CA VAL A 141 -26.88 7.31 10.06
C VAL A 141 -27.97 8.28 10.51
N SER A 142 -27.58 9.35 11.16
CA SER A 142 -28.53 10.36 11.66
C SER A 142 -28.04 11.77 11.34
N ASN A 143 -28.85 12.77 11.64
CA ASN A 143 -28.47 14.17 11.46
C ASN A 143 -27.39 14.61 12.46
N PHE A 144 -27.24 13.84 13.56
CA PHE A 144 -26.32 14.19 14.65
C PHE A 144 -25.15 13.23 14.77
N MET A 145 -25.31 11.97 14.33
CA MET A 145 -24.32 10.92 14.58
C MET A 145 -24.36 9.86 13.49
N ASP A 146 -23.17 9.43 13.03
CA ASP A 146 -22.99 8.25 12.19
C ASP A 146 -22.09 7.26 12.92
N LEU A 147 -22.48 5.99 12.92
CA LEU A 147 -21.66 4.89 13.42
C LEU A 147 -21.19 4.06 12.24
N THR A 148 -19.89 3.82 12.16
CA THR A 148 -19.27 2.96 11.14
C THR A 148 -18.50 1.83 11.83
N LEU A 149 -18.76 0.60 11.42
CA LEU A 149 -18.00 -0.60 11.77
C LEU A 149 -17.31 -1.09 10.52
N SER A 150 -16.03 -1.46 10.60
CA SER A 150 -15.27 -1.94 9.45
C SER A 150 -14.41 -3.15 9.80
N ALA A 151 -14.27 -4.04 8.84
CA ALA A 151 -13.30 -5.14 8.90
C ALA A 151 -12.71 -5.34 7.50
N ASP A 152 -11.40 -5.54 7.42
CA ASP A 152 -10.74 -5.89 6.17
C ASP A 152 -9.69 -6.98 6.40
N ALA A 153 -9.53 -7.84 5.40
CA ALA A 153 -8.51 -8.87 5.34
C ALA A 153 -7.54 -8.53 4.19
N LEU A 154 -6.25 -8.67 4.48
CA LEU A 154 -5.17 -8.46 3.55
C LEU A 154 -4.38 -9.75 3.36
N HIS A 155 -4.16 -10.11 2.10
CA HIS A 155 -3.34 -11.25 1.71
C HIS A 155 -2.24 -10.78 0.75
N PRO A 156 -1.05 -10.42 1.26
CA PRO A 156 0.11 -10.08 0.44
C PRO A 156 0.86 -11.36 0.01
N ASN A 157 1.52 -11.33 -1.17
CA ASN A 157 2.34 -12.46 -1.62
C ASN A 157 3.70 -12.57 -0.90
N ASN A 158 4.14 -11.50 -0.25
CA ASN A 158 5.48 -11.38 0.35
C ASN A 158 5.47 -11.15 1.86
N ASN A 159 4.32 -11.27 2.51
CA ASN A 159 4.17 -11.05 3.95
C ASN A 159 3.04 -11.90 4.53
N ALA A 160 2.92 -11.94 5.86
CA ALA A 160 1.84 -12.63 6.55
C ALA A 160 0.47 -11.95 6.29
N GLU A 161 -0.55 -12.76 6.25
CA GLU A 161 -1.94 -12.32 6.18
C GLU A 161 -2.32 -11.52 7.42
N SER A 162 -3.18 -10.53 7.25
CA SER A 162 -3.65 -9.72 8.38
C SER A 162 -5.12 -9.35 8.24
N VAL A 163 -5.76 -9.21 9.39
CA VAL A 163 -7.15 -8.73 9.52
C VAL A 163 -7.13 -7.46 10.35
N ASN A 164 -7.84 -6.45 9.86
CA ASN A 164 -8.03 -5.19 10.57
C ASN A 164 -9.51 -5.07 10.91
N VAL A 165 -9.80 -4.58 12.12
CA VAL A 165 -11.15 -4.22 12.55
C VAL A 165 -11.13 -2.80 13.08
N GLY A 166 -12.22 -2.07 12.84
CA GLY A 166 -12.31 -0.67 13.24
C GLY A 166 -13.73 -0.23 13.54
N VAL A 167 -13.83 0.78 14.38
CA VAL A 167 -15.05 1.49 14.69
C VAL A 167 -14.81 2.99 14.56
N ALA A 168 -15.76 3.71 14.00
CA ALA A 168 -15.75 5.15 13.94
C ALA A 168 -17.12 5.70 14.35
N LEU A 169 -17.08 6.74 15.17
CA LEU A 169 -18.24 7.50 15.61
C LEU A 169 -18.03 8.95 15.16
N ASP A 170 -18.86 9.40 14.24
CA ASP A 170 -18.83 10.74 13.70
C ASP A 170 -20.01 11.53 14.28
N ASN A 171 -19.73 12.55 15.09
CA ASN A 171 -20.73 13.45 15.68
C ASN A 171 -20.82 14.74 14.88
N LYS A 172 -21.97 15.03 14.31
CA LYS A 172 -22.28 16.22 13.53
C LYS A 172 -22.84 17.30 14.43
N ILE A 173 -22.14 18.41 14.55
CA ILE A 173 -22.53 19.57 15.38
C ILE A 173 -23.02 20.67 14.44
N PRO A 174 -24.34 20.97 14.41
CA PRO A 174 -24.89 22.01 13.57
C PRO A 174 -24.19 23.36 13.78
N GLY A 175 -23.79 24.01 12.68
CA GLY A 175 -23.11 25.30 12.72
C GLY A 175 -21.62 25.29 13.06
N PHE A 176 -21.07 24.13 13.48
CA PHE A 176 -19.66 23.98 13.80
C PHE A 176 -18.94 23.06 12.80
N GLY A 177 -19.43 21.82 12.65
CA GLY A 177 -18.80 20.81 11.82
C GLY A 177 -19.02 19.39 12.32
N GLU A 178 -17.96 18.60 12.37
CA GLU A 178 -18.03 17.20 12.75
C GLU A 178 -16.83 16.83 13.64
N ILE A 179 -17.08 16.05 14.68
CA ILE A 179 -16.04 15.47 15.54
C ILE A 179 -16.10 13.95 15.39
N SER A 180 -14.99 13.36 15.02
CA SER A 180 -14.83 11.93 14.79
C SER A 180 -13.97 11.29 15.89
N VAL A 181 -14.42 10.18 16.44
CA VAL A 181 -13.61 9.31 17.32
C VAL A 181 -13.51 7.95 16.66
N ARG A 182 -12.28 7.45 16.55
CA ARG A 182 -12.00 6.20 15.83
C ARG A 182 -11.14 5.29 16.68
N GLY A 183 -11.41 4.00 16.60
CA GLY A 183 -10.61 2.97 17.24
C GLY A 183 -10.47 1.78 16.32
N GLY A 184 -9.35 1.07 16.43
CA GLY A 184 -9.13 -0.11 15.61
C GLY A 184 -8.05 -1.01 16.17
N MET A 185 -7.97 -2.19 15.58
CA MET A 185 -6.96 -3.18 15.88
C MET A 185 -6.55 -3.88 14.59
N LYS A 186 -5.25 -4.15 14.45
CA LYS A 186 -4.70 -5.00 13.40
C LYS A 186 -4.13 -6.25 14.03
N GLY A 187 -4.48 -7.42 13.51
CA GLY A 187 -3.97 -8.72 13.94
C GLY A 187 -3.55 -9.60 12.77
N GLY A 188 -2.69 -10.58 13.05
CA GLY A 188 -2.48 -11.69 12.13
C GLY A 188 -3.72 -12.58 12.07
N MET A 189 -3.92 -13.32 10.98
CA MET A 189 -5.09 -14.16 10.80
C MET A 189 -5.15 -15.33 11.81
N ASN A 190 -3.98 -15.79 12.26
CA ASN A 190 -3.85 -16.85 13.25
C ASN A 190 -3.78 -16.37 14.71
N ASP A 191 -3.49 -15.08 14.94
CA ASP A 191 -3.17 -14.51 16.25
C ASP A 191 -3.92 -13.19 16.51
N MET A 192 -5.21 -13.11 16.13
CA MET A 192 -6.01 -11.88 16.25
C MET A 192 -6.08 -11.33 17.69
N PHE A 193 -5.78 -12.15 18.72
CA PHE A 193 -5.90 -11.81 20.13
C PHE A 193 -4.68 -12.18 21.00
N ILE A 194 -3.55 -12.64 20.45
CA ILE A 194 -2.42 -13.17 21.22
C ILE A 194 -1.07 -12.56 20.80
N GLU A 195 -0.36 -12.04 21.73
CA GLU A 195 1.02 -11.70 22.08
C GLU A 195 2.08 -11.36 21.01
N ASN A 196 1.93 -11.64 19.72
CA ASN A 196 2.99 -11.41 18.71
C ASN A 196 2.59 -10.52 17.54
N THR A 197 1.57 -9.68 17.69
CA THR A 197 1.19 -8.73 16.64
C THR A 197 2.09 -7.50 16.70
N ASN A 198 2.87 -7.24 15.66
CA ASN A 198 3.65 -5.99 15.50
C ASN A 198 2.78 -4.73 15.44
N TYR A 199 1.47 -4.86 15.60
CA TYR A 199 0.50 -3.77 15.52
C TYR A 199 -0.59 -3.98 16.54
N GLY A 200 -0.54 -3.21 17.62
CA GLY A 200 -1.53 -3.21 18.68
C GLY A 200 -2.78 -2.40 18.32
N PHE A 201 -3.37 -1.82 19.33
CA PHE A 201 -4.52 -0.94 19.20
C PHE A 201 -4.14 0.39 18.54
N THR A 202 -5.09 0.93 17.77
CA THR A 202 -5.02 2.27 17.23
C THR A 202 -6.20 3.08 17.72
N ALA A 203 -5.97 4.35 18.04
CA ALA A 203 -7.01 5.29 18.40
C ALA A 203 -6.80 6.61 17.65
N GLY A 204 -7.86 7.30 17.29
CA GLY A 204 -7.77 8.56 16.58
C GLY A 204 -8.95 9.47 16.87
N VAL A 205 -8.67 10.77 16.76
CA VAL A 205 -9.67 11.83 16.86
C VAL A 205 -9.53 12.75 15.65
N GLY A 206 -10.65 13.08 15.03
CA GLY A 206 -10.72 14.00 13.92
C GLY A 206 -11.68 15.14 14.21
N VAL A 207 -11.35 16.33 13.71
CA VAL A 207 -12.24 17.49 13.76
C VAL A 207 -12.33 18.11 12.38
N LYS A 208 -13.55 18.31 11.92
CA LYS A 208 -13.86 18.85 10.60
C LYS A 208 -14.69 20.13 10.78
N PHE A 209 -14.14 21.23 10.31
CA PHE A 209 -14.79 22.55 10.38
C PHE A 209 -15.34 22.95 9.02
N TYR A 210 -16.56 23.45 8.99
CA TYR A 210 -17.14 24.08 7.81
C TYR A 210 -16.91 25.59 7.89
N TYR A 211 -16.16 26.14 6.94
CA TYR A 211 -15.82 27.55 6.89
C TYR A 211 -16.25 28.19 5.57
N LEU A 212 -16.91 29.35 5.65
CA LEU A 212 -17.39 30.12 4.49
C LEU A 212 -18.18 29.30 3.45
N GLY A 213 -19.14 28.51 3.92
CA GLY A 213 -20.13 27.82 3.09
C GLY A 213 -19.66 26.61 2.30
N ASN A 214 -18.46 26.62 1.69
CA ASN A 214 -17.95 25.53 0.85
C ASN A 214 -16.53 25.05 1.19
N ARG A 215 -15.90 25.65 2.18
CA ARG A 215 -14.54 25.25 2.58
C ARG A 215 -14.59 24.35 3.81
N VAL A 216 -13.80 23.28 3.76
CA VAL A 216 -13.70 22.31 4.83
C VAL A 216 -12.24 22.24 5.27
N ILE A 217 -12.01 22.36 6.57
CA ILE A 217 -10.71 22.10 7.19
C ILE A 217 -10.87 20.87 8.05
N THR A 218 -10.06 19.85 7.81
CA THR A 218 -10.04 18.61 8.60
C THR A 218 -8.69 18.50 9.29
N ILE A 219 -8.71 18.22 10.58
CA ILE A 219 -7.52 17.96 11.40
C ILE A 219 -7.73 16.58 12.01
N ASP A 220 -6.83 15.65 11.72
CA ASP A 220 -6.88 14.29 12.25
C ASP A 220 -5.61 14.01 13.05
N HIS A 221 -5.78 13.39 14.21
CA HIS A 221 -4.69 12.89 15.03
C HIS A 221 -4.92 11.39 15.28
N ALA A 222 -3.89 10.58 15.08
CA ALA A 222 -3.94 9.16 15.30
C ALA A 222 -2.75 8.69 16.14
N TYR A 223 -3.03 7.79 17.07
CA TYR A 223 -2.04 7.10 17.89
C TYR A 223 -2.07 5.61 17.59
N LYS A 224 -0.89 5.00 17.57
CA LYS A 224 -0.68 3.57 17.34
C LYS A 224 0.28 3.04 18.40
N THR A 225 -0.08 1.94 19.06
CA THR A 225 0.80 1.19 19.98
C THR A 225 1.72 0.26 19.22
#